data_c233c5d083511eca06a60e684c432a7f
#
_entry.id   c233c5d083511eca06a60e684c432a7f
#
_cell.length_a   1.000
_cell.length_b   1.000
_cell.length_c   1.000
_cell.angle_alpha   90.00
_cell.angle_beta   90.00
_cell.angle_gamma   90.00
#
_symmetry.space_group_name_H-M   'P 1'
#
loop_
_entity.id
_entity.type
_entity.pdbx_description
1 polymer ?
#
loop_
_entity_poly.entity_id
_entity_poly.type
_entity_poly.pdbx_seq_one_letter_code
_entity_poly.pdbx_strand_id
1 'polypeptide(L)'
;MLTQDMVWGSDLCINATRAFIEKVASQYDLAGVILFGSRARNTHRPDSDADVAVLLRGHPGKFVSTKLAMDDLAYDVLLEMGIRIQPLPIWEEEWNHPETYSNPHLLHNIEREGIWL
;
A
#
# COMPACT_ATOMS: atom_id res chain seq x y z
N MET A 1 -26.76 3.66 -10.16
CA MET A 1 -26.29 4.06 -10.08
C MET A 1 -25.90 4.89 -9.17
N LEU A 2 -26.23 5.18 -8.41
CA LEU A 2 -25.97 5.90 -7.50
C LEU A 2 -25.05 5.49 -6.59
N THR A 3 -24.80 4.31 -6.38
CA THR A 3 -23.80 3.81 -5.53
C THR A 3 -22.48 4.28 -5.92
N GLN A 4 -22.27 4.63 -7.16
CA GLN A 4 -21.04 5.13 -7.55
C GLN A 4 -20.73 6.40 -6.92
N ASP A 5 -21.65 7.28 -6.75
CA ASP A 5 -21.42 8.55 -6.15
C ASP A 5 -21.03 8.42 -4.69
N MET A 6 -21.49 7.37 -4.05
CA MET A 6 -21.19 7.17 -2.65
C MET A 6 -19.80 6.68 -2.41
N VAL A 7 -19.23 5.95 -3.36
CA VAL A 7 -17.92 5.35 -3.16
C VAL A 7 -16.84 5.91 -4.04
N TRP A 8 -17.16 6.85 -4.90
CA TRP A 8 -16.19 7.19 -5.90
C TRP A 8 -14.91 7.83 -5.34
N GLY A 9 -14.97 8.43 -4.17
CA GLY A 9 -13.76 8.87 -3.51
C GLY A 9 -12.87 7.67 -3.15
N SER A 10 -13.49 6.62 -2.62
CA SER A 10 -12.79 5.39 -2.32
C SER A 10 -12.36 4.67 -3.59
N ASP A 11 -13.20 4.72 -4.63
CA ASP A 11 -12.86 4.12 -5.92
C ASP A 11 -11.64 4.78 -6.53
N LEU A 12 -11.51 6.10 -6.43
CA LEU A 12 -10.35 6.78 -6.97
C LEU A 12 -9.08 6.32 -6.24
N CYS A 13 -9.14 6.20 -4.92
CA CYS A 13 -8.02 5.71 -4.13
C CYS A 13 -7.68 4.26 -4.50
N ILE A 14 -8.70 3.41 -4.64
CA ILE A 14 -8.49 2.02 -5.00
C ILE A 14 -7.95 1.91 -6.41
N ASN A 15 -8.44 2.71 -7.34
CA ASN A 15 -7.93 2.71 -8.70
C ASN A 15 -6.48 3.16 -8.76
N ALA A 16 -6.12 4.18 -7.97
CA ALA A 16 -4.73 4.64 -7.89
C ALA A 16 -3.85 3.54 -7.30
N THR A 17 -4.33 2.86 -6.26
CA THR A 17 -3.58 1.77 -5.64
C THR A 17 -3.41 0.62 -6.63
N ARG A 18 -4.43 0.29 -7.41
CA ARG A 18 -4.31 -0.75 -8.43
C ARG A 18 -3.33 -0.39 -9.53
N ALA A 19 -3.31 0.88 -9.95
CA ALA A 19 -2.32 1.35 -10.91
C ALA A 19 -0.91 1.19 -10.36
N PHE A 20 -0.73 1.51 -9.07
CA PHE A 20 0.53 1.32 -8.39
C PHE A 20 0.92 -0.16 -8.33
N ILE A 21 -0.05 -1.04 -8.00
CA ILE A 21 0.18 -2.48 -7.95
C ILE A 21 0.69 -3.00 -9.29
N GLU A 22 0.12 -2.56 -10.40
CA GLU A 22 0.58 -3.00 -11.71
C GLU A 22 2.03 -2.62 -11.96
N LYS A 23 2.42 -1.42 -11.55
CA LYS A 23 3.80 -0.97 -11.72
C LYS A 23 4.76 -1.78 -10.85
N VAL A 24 4.38 -2.03 -9.60
CA VAL A 24 5.23 -2.78 -8.67
C VAL A 24 5.31 -4.25 -9.09
N ALA A 25 4.20 -4.83 -9.52
CA ALA A 25 4.15 -6.23 -9.92
C ALA A 25 5.05 -6.54 -11.11
N SER A 26 5.35 -5.54 -11.94
CA SER A 26 6.25 -5.73 -13.08
C SER A 26 7.71 -5.83 -12.63
N GLN A 27 8.03 -5.44 -11.41
CA GLN A 27 9.41 -5.39 -10.93
C GLN A 27 9.66 -6.27 -9.71
N TYR A 28 8.63 -6.68 -9.00
CA TYR A 28 8.78 -7.44 -7.76
C TYR A 28 7.81 -8.62 -7.72
N ASP A 29 8.19 -9.65 -6.99
CA ASP A 29 7.34 -10.82 -6.77
C ASP A 29 6.45 -10.54 -5.56
N LEU A 30 5.19 -10.24 -5.80
CA LEU A 30 4.27 -9.81 -4.74
C LEU A 30 3.58 -10.99 -4.07
N ALA A 31 3.54 -10.97 -2.75
CA ALA A 31 2.74 -11.90 -1.95
C ALA A 31 1.37 -11.29 -1.63
N GLY A 32 1.26 -9.98 -1.66
CA GLY A 32 0.01 -9.29 -1.40
C GLY A 32 0.18 -7.80 -1.32
N VAL A 33 -0.92 -7.07 -1.32
CA VAL A 33 -0.93 -5.62 -1.17
C VAL A 33 -2.10 -5.24 -0.29
N ILE A 34 -1.86 -4.37 0.68
CA ILE A 34 -2.87 -3.98 1.66
C ILE A 34 -2.92 -2.47 1.77
N LEU A 35 -4.09 -1.90 1.54
CA LEU A 35 -4.33 -0.49 1.81
C LEU A 35 -4.61 -0.36 3.30
N PHE A 36 -3.91 0.55 3.99
CA PHE A 36 -4.11 0.71 5.43
C PHE A 36 -4.10 2.20 5.79
N GLY A 37 -4.14 2.50 7.08
CA GLY A 37 -4.15 3.87 7.56
C GLY A 37 -5.50 4.55 7.38
N SER A 38 -5.48 5.89 7.31
CA SER A 38 -6.73 6.67 7.32
C SER A 38 -7.64 6.37 6.14
N ARG A 39 -7.08 6.06 4.98
CA ARG A 39 -7.91 5.75 3.82
C ARG A 39 -8.62 4.41 3.96
N ALA A 40 -7.98 3.43 4.58
CA ALA A 40 -8.63 2.15 4.85
C ALA A 40 -9.72 2.30 5.89
N ARG A 41 -9.51 3.18 6.89
CA ARG A 41 -10.50 3.43 7.93
C ARG A 41 -11.58 4.41 7.51
N ASN A 42 -11.47 5.00 6.33
CA ASN A 42 -12.38 6.02 5.81
C ASN A 42 -12.44 7.27 6.72
N THR A 43 -11.31 7.59 7.32
CA THR A 43 -11.18 8.78 8.18
C THR A 43 -10.24 9.81 7.56
N HIS A 44 -9.89 9.62 6.30
CA HIS A 44 -8.93 10.45 5.61
C HIS A 44 -9.51 11.81 5.22
N ARG A 45 -8.61 12.77 5.02
CA ARG A 45 -8.95 14.03 4.39
C ARG A 45 -8.70 13.90 2.88
N PRO A 46 -9.22 14.82 2.08
CA PRO A 46 -9.00 14.74 0.62
C PRO A 46 -7.53 14.71 0.20
N ASP A 47 -6.65 15.34 1.00
CA ASP A 47 -5.23 15.39 0.71
C ASP A 47 -4.42 14.32 1.44
N SER A 48 -5.08 13.36 2.09
CA SER A 48 -4.38 12.31 2.80
C SER A 48 -3.69 11.36 1.84
N ASP A 49 -2.49 10.90 2.21
CA ASP A 49 -1.79 9.90 1.43
C ASP A 49 -2.48 8.54 1.59
N ALA A 50 -2.32 7.69 0.58
CA ALA A 50 -2.80 6.32 0.66
C ALA A 50 -1.63 5.45 1.13
N ASP A 51 -1.74 4.90 2.33
CA ASP A 51 -0.71 4.03 2.87
C ASP A 51 -0.90 2.62 2.33
N VAL A 52 0.10 2.09 1.66
CA VAL A 52 0.00 0.81 0.96
C VAL A 52 1.14 -0.11 1.39
N ALA A 53 0.81 -1.19 2.07
CA ALA A 53 1.80 -2.20 2.42
C ALA A 53 1.97 -3.13 1.22
N VAL A 54 3.20 -3.30 0.78
CA VAL A 54 3.55 -4.16 -0.35
C VAL A 54 4.27 -5.37 0.20
N LEU A 55 3.59 -6.52 0.20
CA LEU A 55 4.17 -7.75 0.72
C LEU A 55 4.98 -8.42 -0.38
N LEU A 56 6.28 -8.57 -0.13
CA LEU A 56 7.22 -9.15 -1.07
C LEU A 56 7.56 -10.58 -0.64
N ARG A 57 7.61 -11.50 -1.59
CA ARG A 57 7.93 -12.89 -1.26
C ARG A 57 9.37 -13.02 -0.82
N GLY A 58 9.59 -13.93 0.11
CA GLY A 58 10.91 -14.35 0.51
C GLY A 58 11.47 -13.63 1.70
N HIS A 59 12.80 -13.59 1.75
CA HIS A 59 13.53 -13.03 2.87
C HIS A 59 13.71 -11.52 2.74
N PRO A 60 13.87 -10.80 3.86
CA PRO A 60 14.08 -9.36 3.81
C PRO A 60 15.27 -8.97 2.95
N GLY A 61 15.04 -8.00 2.08
CA GLY A 61 16.07 -7.39 1.27
C GLY A 61 16.47 -6.03 1.85
N LYS A 62 16.94 -5.14 0.97
CA LYS A 62 17.38 -3.82 1.40
C LYS A 62 16.19 -2.89 1.45
N PHE A 63 15.77 -2.54 2.65
CA PHE A 63 14.56 -1.76 2.86
C PHE A 63 14.64 -0.39 2.17
N VAL A 64 15.69 0.36 2.42
CA VAL A 64 15.78 1.74 1.93
C VAL A 64 15.76 1.80 0.41
N SER A 65 16.57 0.99 -0.25
CA SER A 65 16.62 1.00 -1.71
C SER A 65 15.31 0.52 -2.33
N THR A 66 14.66 -0.46 -1.71
CA THR A 66 13.37 -0.96 -2.18
C THR A 66 12.30 0.12 -2.01
N LYS A 67 12.28 0.77 -0.85
CA LYS A 67 11.32 1.85 -0.57
C LYS A 67 11.50 3.00 -1.57
N LEU A 68 12.74 3.40 -1.83
CA LEU A 68 12.99 4.50 -2.77
C LEU A 68 12.56 4.14 -4.19
N ALA A 69 12.80 2.91 -4.62
CA ALA A 69 12.36 2.46 -5.94
C ALA A 69 10.82 2.46 -6.03
N MET A 70 10.15 2.04 -4.96
CA MET A 70 8.70 2.07 -4.91
C MET A 70 8.15 3.51 -4.86
N ASP A 71 8.87 4.42 -4.19
CA ASP A 71 8.48 5.83 -4.14
C ASP A 71 8.51 6.44 -5.54
N ASP A 72 9.45 6.04 -6.39
CA ASP A 72 9.50 6.51 -7.76
C ASP A 72 8.26 6.07 -8.55
N LEU A 73 7.83 4.82 -8.35
CA LEU A 73 6.62 4.33 -9.00
C LEU A 73 5.37 5.02 -8.45
N ALA A 74 5.36 5.31 -7.15
CA ALA A 74 4.27 6.03 -6.51
C ALA A 74 4.16 7.46 -7.05
N TYR A 75 5.29 8.07 -7.38
CA TYR A 75 5.31 9.41 -7.94
C TYR A 75 4.64 9.42 -9.33
N ASP A 76 4.85 8.39 -10.12
CA ASP A 76 4.18 8.27 -11.42
C ASP A 76 2.66 8.23 -11.24
N VAL A 77 2.18 7.51 -10.23
CA VAL A 77 0.75 7.44 -9.95
C VAL A 77 0.22 8.80 -9.50
N LEU A 78 0.99 9.53 -8.70
CA LEU A 78 0.62 10.88 -8.27
C LEU A 78 0.43 11.79 -9.49
N LEU A 79 1.35 11.73 -10.45
CA LEU A 79 1.27 12.54 -11.64
C LEU A 79 0.09 12.15 -12.54
N GLU A 80 -0.22 10.87 -12.60
CA GLU A 80 -1.30 10.35 -13.46
C GLU A 80 -2.69 10.53 -12.85
N MET A 81 -2.80 10.35 -11.54
CA MET A 81 -4.10 10.24 -10.89
C MET A 81 -4.33 11.19 -9.73
N GLY A 82 -3.33 11.94 -9.33
CA GLY A 82 -3.48 12.93 -8.27
C GLY A 82 -3.54 12.35 -6.86
N ILE A 83 -3.27 11.07 -6.69
CA ILE A 83 -3.28 10.41 -5.38
C ILE A 83 -1.84 10.05 -5.01
N ARG A 84 -1.40 10.50 -3.83
CA ARG A 84 -0.07 10.15 -3.35
C ARG A 84 -0.13 8.82 -2.63
N ILE A 85 0.65 7.87 -3.11
CA ILE A 85 0.80 6.56 -2.48
C ILE A 85 2.03 6.61 -1.59
N GLN A 86 1.91 6.10 -0.37
CA GLN A 86 3.05 5.90 0.54
C GLN A 86 3.30 4.40 0.64
N PRO A 87 4.23 3.85 -0.12
CA PRO A 87 4.47 2.42 -0.09
C PRO A 87 5.30 2.02 1.12
N LEU A 88 4.96 0.88 1.70
CA LEU A 88 5.71 0.28 2.78
C LEU A 88 6.06 -1.15 2.39
N PRO A 89 7.30 -1.43 1.98
CA PRO A 89 7.68 -2.80 1.65
C PRO A 89 7.82 -3.62 2.93
N ILE A 90 7.18 -4.79 2.91
CA ILE A 90 7.25 -5.76 4.00
C ILE A 90 7.49 -7.11 3.35
N TRP A 91 8.53 -7.82 3.79
CA TRP A 91 8.79 -9.13 3.24
C TRP A 91 7.92 -10.17 3.91
N GLU A 92 7.58 -11.20 3.16
CA GLU A 92 6.71 -12.28 3.62
C GLU A 92 7.19 -12.89 4.93
N GLU A 93 8.49 -13.04 5.08
CA GLU A 93 9.06 -13.57 6.30
C GLU A 93 8.77 -12.67 7.50
N GLU A 94 8.86 -11.36 7.31
CA GLU A 94 8.54 -10.40 8.37
C GLU A 94 7.05 -10.42 8.71
N TRP A 95 6.23 -10.54 7.69
CA TRP A 95 4.77 -10.57 7.88
C TRP A 95 4.35 -11.81 8.67
N ASN A 96 4.96 -12.96 8.37
CA ASN A 96 4.65 -14.21 9.03
C ASN A 96 5.28 -14.33 10.41
N HIS A 97 6.32 -13.53 10.68
CA HIS A 97 7.02 -13.51 11.95
C HIS A 97 7.16 -12.09 12.46
N PRO A 98 6.04 -11.47 12.90
CA PRO A 98 6.04 -10.05 13.30
C PRO A 98 7.03 -9.72 14.42
N GLU A 99 7.37 -10.72 15.23
CA GLU A 99 8.33 -10.53 16.32
C GLU A 99 9.72 -10.15 15.80
N THR A 100 10.01 -10.42 14.53
CA THR A 100 11.29 -10.07 13.92
C THR A 100 11.28 -8.69 13.27
N TYR A 101 10.12 -8.05 13.19
CA TYR A 101 9.99 -6.74 12.58
C TYR A 101 10.26 -5.65 13.61
N SER A 102 10.81 -4.52 13.16
CA SER A 102 11.17 -3.44 14.08
C SER A 102 9.95 -2.82 14.77
N ASN A 103 8.77 -2.91 14.15
CA ASN A 103 7.54 -2.37 14.73
C ASN A 103 6.40 -3.38 14.57
N PRO A 104 6.32 -4.40 15.45
CA PRO A 104 5.30 -5.43 15.32
C PRO A 104 3.87 -4.90 15.42
N HIS A 105 3.65 -3.84 16.20
CA HIS A 105 2.31 -3.25 16.33
C HIS A 105 1.80 -2.72 15.01
N LEU A 106 2.67 -2.18 14.19
CA LEU A 106 2.29 -1.70 12.87
C LEU A 106 1.76 -2.85 12.01
N LEU A 107 2.44 -3.99 12.02
CA LEU A 107 1.99 -5.15 11.25
C LEU A 107 0.62 -5.66 11.73
N HIS A 108 0.42 -5.70 13.05
CA HIS A 108 -0.86 -6.12 13.61
C HIS A 108 -1.98 -5.15 13.22
N ASN A 109 -1.70 -3.85 13.21
CA ASN A 109 -2.68 -2.85 12.81
C ASN A 109 -3.03 -2.97 11.33
N ILE A 110 -2.04 -3.20 10.49
CA ILE A 110 -2.26 -3.39 9.05
C ILE A 110 -3.14 -4.62 8.82
N GLU A 111 -2.85 -5.71 9.53
CA GLU A 111 -3.65 -6.92 9.38
C GLU A 111 -5.08 -6.72 9.83
N ARG A 112 -5.28 -6.02 10.94
CA ARG A 112 -6.61 -5.85 11.52
C ARG A 112 -7.48 -4.87 10.74
N GLU A 113 -6.89 -3.77 10.29
CA GLU A 113 -7.64 -2.67 9.67
C GLU A 113 -7.50 -2.56 8.17
N GLY A 114 -6.56 -3.26 7.60
CA GLY A 114 -6.23 -3.10 6.19
C GLY A 114 -7.23 -3.72 5.24
N ILE A 115 -7.21 -3.22 4.01
CA ILE A 115 -8.03 -3.74 2.93
C ILE A 115 -7.09 -4.41 1.94
N TRP A 116 -7.24 -5.71 1.79
CA TRP A 116 -6.42 -6.48 0.84
C TRP A 116 -6.90 -6.22 -0.59
N LEU A 117 -5.97 -5.98 -1.47
CA LEU A 117 -6.27 -5.70 -2.87
C LEU A 117 -5.66 -6.70 -3.85
#